data_11f40ac1b08a6376fdaa2fc57bb69a34
#
_entry.id   11f40ac1b08a6376fdaa2fc57bb69a34
#
_cell.length_a   1.000
_cell.length_b   1.000
_cell.length_c   1.000
_cell.angle_alpha   90.00
_cell.angle_beta   90.00
_cell.angle_gamma   90.00
#
_symmetry.space_group_name_H-M   'P 1'
#
loop_
_entity.id
_entity.type
_entity.pdbx_description
1 polymer ?
#
loop_
_entity_poly.entity_id
_entity_poly.type
_entity_poly.pdbx_seq_one_letter_code
_entity_poly.pdbx_strand_id
1 'polypeptide(L)' 'MANSFFGEVYFRISKHLGMLPFDVIKRKHDPNIKFLIFKYTAEIRNEIKQNEKLQEQLNES' A
#
# COMPACT_ATOMS: atom_id res chain seq x y z
N MET A 1 -6.22 5.92 10.54
CA MET A 1 -7.46 6.13 9.80
C MET A 1 -7.51 5.23 8.58
N ALA A 2 -8.67 4.63 8.35
CA ALA A 2 -8.80 3.60 7.32
C ALA A 2 -8.49 4.08 5.91
N ASN A 3 -8.73 5.37 5.62
CA ASN A 3 -8.53 5.91 4.27
C ASN A 3 -7.07 6.07 3.89
N SER A 4 -6.16 6.17 4.85
CA SER A 4 -4.74 6.36 4.55
C SER A 4 -4.09 5.09 3.98
N PHE A 5 -4.62 3.91 4.32
CA PHE A 5 -4.08 2.65 3.81
C PHE A 5 -4.23 2.56 2.29
N PHE A 6 -5.45 2.76 1.79
CA PHE A 6 -5.68 2.71 0.34
C PHE A 6 -5.06 3.90 -0.38
N GLY A 7 -5.02 5.05 0.27
CA GLY A 7 -4.31 6.21 -0.29
C GLY A 7 -2.85 5.90 -0.55
N GLU A 8 -2.20 5.23 0.39
CA GLU A 8 -0.80 4.81 0.23
C GLU A 8 -0.63 3.81 -0.91
N VAL A 9 -1.55 2.85 -1.03
CA VAL A 9 -1.52 1.88 -2.13
C VAL A 9 -1.60 2.59 -3.47
N TYR A 10 -2.57 3.47 -3.65
CA TYR A 10 -2.74 4.20 -4.91
C TYR A 10 -1.56 5.12 -5.20
N PHE A 11 -0.99 5.73 -4.18
CA PHE A 11 0.18 6.59 -4.32
C PHE A 11 1.38 5.80 -4.85
N ARG A 12 1.63 4.62 -4.30
CA ARG A 12 2.73 3.76 -4.76
C ARG A 12 2.54 3.31 -6.19
N ILE A 13 1.30 2.95 -6.55
CA ILE A 13 0.99 2.56 -7.93
C ILE A 13 1.20 3.73 -8.87
N SER A 14 0.76 4.92 -8.48
CA SER A 14 0.92 6.11 -9.32
C SER A 14 2.39 6.41 -9.61
N LYS A 15 3.24 6.27 -8.60
CA LYS A 15 4.69 6.43 -8.78
C LYS A 15 5.27 5.37 -9.70
N HIS A 16 4.84 4.13 -9.52
CA HIS A 16 5.34 3.02 -10.33
C HIS A 16 5.02 3.19 -11.81
N LEU A 17 3.80 3.65 -12.11
CA LEU A 17 3.33 3.79 -13.48
C LEU A 17 3.58 5.18 -14.07
N GLY A 18 4.03 6.15 -13.27
CA GLY A 18 4.16 7.53 -13.73
C GLY A 18 2.83 8.20 -14.01
N MET A 19 1.77 7.78 -13.31
CA MET A 19 0.41 8.30 -13.46
C MET A 19 0.00 9.08 -12.21
N LEU A 20 -1.01 9.94 -12.36
CA LEU A 20 -1.60 10.59 -11.20
C LEU A 20 -2.43 9.58 -10.39
N PRO A 21 -2.47 9.71 -9.04
CA PRO A 21 -3.29 8.80 -8.21
C PRO A 21 -4.75 8.75 -8.64
N PHE A 22 -5.29 9.87 -9.08
CA PHE A 22 -6.67 9.96 -9.55
C PHE A 22 -6.91 9.09 -10.77
N ASP A 23 -5.94 9.06 -11.69
CA ASP A 23 -6.03 8.21 -12.88
C ASP A 23 -5.96 6.73 -12.53
N VAL A 24 -5.15 6.37 -11.54
CA VAL A 24 -5.08 5.00 -11.04
C VAL A 24 -6.43 4.56 -10.50
N ILE A 25 -7.07 5.43 -9.72
CA ILE A 25 -8.38 5.12 -9.13
C ILE A 25 -9.43 4.92 -10.23
N LYS A 26 -9.40 5.72 -11.28
CA LYS A 26 -10.32 5.56 -12.42
C LYS A 26 -10.15 4.21 -13.10
N ARG A 27 -8.94 3.65 -13.08
CA ARG A 27 -8.62 2.38 -13.73
C ARG A 27 -8.59 1.20 -12.76
N LYS A 28 -9.21 1.33 -11.60
CA LYS A 28 -9.17 0.29 -10.57
C LYS A 28 -9.71 -1.07 -11.02
N HIS A 29 -10.54 -1.10 -12.06
CA HIS A 29 -11.09 -2.35 -12.59
C HIS A 29 -10.20 -3.01 -13.64
N ASP A 30 -9.14 -2.33 -14.09
CA ASP A 30 -8.16 -2.90 -15.01
C ASP A 30 -7.42 -4.06 -14.31
N PRO A 31 -7.29 -5.24 -14.97
CA PRO A 31 -6.58 -6.37 -14.35
C PRO A 31 -5.16 -6.05 -13.91
N ASN A 32 -4.42 -5.25 -14.67
CA ASN A 32 -3.07 -4.87 -14.30
C ASN A 32 -3.06 -4.00 -13.05
N ILE A 33 -4.00 -3.07 -12.96
CA ILE A 33 -4.13 -2.22 -11.78
C ILE A 33 -4.55 -3.03 -10.57
N LYS A 34 -5.49 -3.96 -10.74
CA LYS A 34 -5.92 -4.87 -9.65
C LYS A 34 -4.74 -5.67 -9.11
N PHE A 35 -3.89 -6.17 -10.00
CA PHE A 35 -2.70 -6.90 -9.60
C PHE A 35 -1.77 -6.04 -8.75
N LEU A 36 -1.54 -4.80 -9.17
CA LEU A 36 -0.69 -3.86 -8.43
C LEU A 36 -1.30 -3.49 -7.08
N ILE A 37 -2.62 -3.31 -7.02
CA ILE A 37 -3.31 -3.04 -5.75
C ILE A 37 -3.06 -4.20 -4.79
N PHE A 38 -3.21 -5.43 -5.25
CA PHE A 38 -2.99 -6.62 -4.43
C PHE A 38 -1.55 -6.70 -3.95
N LYS A 39 -0.60 -6.46 -4.86
CA LYS A 39 0.82 -6.51 -4.55
C LYS A 39 1.21 -5.49 -3.48
N TYR A 40 0.84 -4.23 -3.67
CA TYR A 40 1.21 -3.17 -2.73
C TYR A 40 0.46 -3.27 -1.42
N THR A 41 -0.76 -3.79 -1.44
CA THR A 41 -1.49 -4.07 -0.20
C THR A 41 -0.72 -5.07 0.66
N ALA A 42 -0.22 -6.13 0.05
CA ALA A 42 0.57 -7.13 0.77
C ALA A 42 1.88 -6.54 1.31
N GLU A 43 2.55 -5.70 0.53
CA GLU A 43 3.79 -5.06 0.97
C GLU A 43 3.56 -4.17 2.19
N ILE A 44 2.51 -3.35 2.16
CA ILE A 44 2.22 -2.45 3.27
C ILE A 44 1.85 -3.24 4.53
N ARG A 45 1.08 -4.32 4.37
CA ARG A 45 0.76 -5.19 5.51
C ARG A 45 2.00 -5.79 6.15
N ASN A 46 2.96 -6.22 5.33
CA ASN A 46 4.23 -6.76 5.83
C ASN A 46 5.01 -5.69 6.58
N GLU A 47 5.06 -4.47 6.07
CA GLU A 47 5.74 -3.36 6.73
C GLU A 47 5.13 -3.07 8.10
N ILE A 48 3.79 -3.08 8.18
CA ILE A 48 3.10 -2.86 9.46
C ILE A 48 3.43 -3.96 10.45
N LYS A 49 3.42 -5.22 10.02
CA LYS A 49 3.77 -6.34 10.88
C LYS A 49 5.20 -6.26 11.41
N GLN A 50 6.14 -5.88 10.54
CA GLN A 50 7.53 -5.73 10.95
C GLN A 50 7.70 -4.61 11.96
N ASN A 51 7.02 -3.48 11.76
CA ASN A 51 7.06 -2.38 12.70
C ASN A 51 6.48 -2.76 14.06
N GLU A 52 5.38 -3.52 14.09
CA GLU A 52 4.80 -3.99 15.32
C GLU A 52 5.75 -4.90 16.09
N LYS A 53 6.42 -5.81 15.39
CA LYS A 53 7.43 -6.70 16.02
C LYS A 53 8.59 -5.92 16.61
N LEU A 54 9.07 -4.91 15.88
CA LEU A 54 10.16 -4.06 16.38
C LEU A 54 9.75 -3.31 17.65
N GLN A 55 8.53 -2.78 17.67
CA GLN A 55 8.03 -2.08 18.85
C GLN A 55 7.89 -3.02 20.05
N GLU A 56 7.41 -4.24 19.83
CA GLU A 56 7.33 -5.23 20.89
C GLU A 56 8.69 -5.56 21.46
N GLN A 57 9.69 -5.73 20.60
CA GLN A 57 11.06 -6.02 21.04
C GLN A 57 11.65 -4.85 21.84
N LEU A 58 11.39 -3.62 21.40
CA LEU A 58 11.87 -2.44 22.11
C LEU A 58 11.19 -2.29 23.47
N ASN A 59 9.93 -2.64 23.57
CA ASN A 59 9.19 -2.55 24.83
C ASN A 59 9.60 -3.63 25.83
N GLU A 60 10.06 -4.77 25.35
CA GLU A 60 10.52 -5.86 26.21
C GLU A 60 11.93 -5.64 26.74
N SER A 61 12.70 -4.83 26.07
CA SER A 61 14.07 -4.56 26.50
C SER A 61 14.12 -3.38 27.47
#